data_a320fa9fe1e955ea10386931714efc9e
#
_entry.id   a320fa9fe1e955ea10386931714efc9e
#
_cell.length_a   1.000
_cell.length_b   1.000
_cell.length_c   1.000
_cell.angle_alpha   90.00
_cell.angle_beta   90.00
_cell.angle_gamma   90.00
#
_symmetry.space_group_name_H-M   'P 1'
#
loop_
_entity.id
_entity.type
_entity.pdbx_description
1 polymer ?
#
loop_
_entity_poly.entity_id
_entity_poly.type
_entity_poly.pdbx_seq_one_letter_code
_entity_poly.pdbx_strand_id
1 'polypeptide(L)'
;MPAINRFALDAILTERGDLRHTPGGVPAIDCELVHRSMQTEAGGERRVECEVHAVAFGDVARDLAGIAEGTAVHCEGFIARRYRTGTSIALHLTRIEQN
;
A
#
# COMPACT_ATOMS: atom_id res chain seq x y z
N MET A 1 -1.59 14.61 21.30
CA MET A 1 -0.92 13.33 21.53
C MET A 1 -0.82 12.54 20.24
N PRO A 2 0.38 12.23 19.79
CA PRO A 2 0.50 11.38 18.62
C PRO A 2 0.03 9.96 18.92
N ALA A 3 -0.67 9.37 17.97
CA ALA A 3 -1.08 7.97 18.00
C ALA A 3 -0.32 7.21 16.93
N ILE A 4 0.12 6.01 17.26
CA ILE A 4 0.85 5.17 16.31
C ILE A 4 -0.12 4.69 15.24
N ASN A 5 0.25 4.88 13.98
CA ASN A 5 -0.44 4.33 12.84
C ASN A 5 0.59 4.10 11.74
N ARG A 6 1.05 2.86 11.62
CA ARG A 6 2.00 2.50 10.58
C ARG A 6 1.93 1.02 10.29
N PHE A 7 2.34 0.66 9.09
CA PHE A 7 2.44 -0.72 8.65
C PHE A 7 3.75 -0.91 7.89
N ALA A 8 4.17 -2.16 7.81
CA ALA A 8 5.21 -2.62 6.90
C ALA A 8 4.69 -3.91 6.28
N LEU A 9 4.82 -4.04 4.97
CA LEU A 9 4.21 -5.13 4.24
C LEU A 9 5.04 -5.52 3.04
N ASP A 10 5.29 -6.82 2.89
CA ASP A 10 5.79 -7.38 1.64
C ASP A 10 4.60 -7.85 0.82
N ALA A 11 4.59 -7.54 -0.46
CA ALA A 11 3.44 -7.81 -1.32
C ALA A 11 3.85 -7.93 -2.78
N ILE A 12 2.90 -8.34 -3.61
CA ILE A 12 3.03 -8.28 -5.06
C ILE A 12 2.15 -7.13 -5.54
N LEU A 13 2.73 -6.26 -6.36
CA LEU A 13 1.99 -5.19 -7.03
C LEU A 13 1.20 -5.82 -8.17
N THR A 14 -0.11 -6.00 -8.00
CA THR A 14 -0.94 -6.69 -9.01
C THR A 14 -1.54 -5.74 -10.03
N GLU A 15 -1.93 -4.55 -9.58
CA GLU A 15 -2.48 -3.52 -10.47
C GLU A 15 -1.94 -2.17 -10.05
N ARG A 16 -1.67 -1.36 -11.04
CA ARG A 16 -1.19 0.00 -10.82
C ARG A 16 -1.93 0.93 -11.79
N GLY A 17 -2.49 2.00 -11.25
CA GLY A 17 -3.09 3.04 -12.06
C GLY A 17 -2.02 3.91 -12.73
N ASP A 18 -2.48 4.90 -13.46
CA ASP A 18 -1.60 5.88 -14.07
C ASP A 18 -1.29 7.01 -13.08
N LEU A 19 -0.10 7.57 -13.20
CA LEU A 19 0.26 8.74 -12.42
C LEU A 19 -0.65 9.91 -12.79
N ARG A 20 -1.27 10.49 -11.79
CA ARG A 20 -2.12 11.67 -11.95
C ARG A 20 -1.62 12.78 -11.03
N HIS A 21 -2.20 13.95 -11.16
CA HIS A 21 -1.88 15.07 -10.29
C HIS A 21 -3.15 15.58 -9.61
N THR A 22 -3.03 15.89 -8.32
CA THR A 22 -4.13 16.51 -7.57
C THR A 22 -4.34 17.94 -8.08
N PRO A 23 -5.47 18.59 -7.75
CA PRO A 23 -5.66 19.99 -8.11
C PRO A 23 -4.52 20.91 -7.65
N GLY A 24 -3.84 20.56 -6.55
CA GLY A 24 -2.69 21.30 -6.08
C GLY A 24 -1.36 20.96 -6.76
N GLY A 25 -1.39 20.06 -7.76
CA GLY A 25 -0.19 19.70 -8.53
C GLY A 25 0.65 18.57 -7.91
N VAL A 26 0.15 17.89 -6.88
CA VAL A 26 0.87 16.80 -6.24
C VAL A 26 0.69 15.51 -7.02
N PRO A 27 1.77 14.79 -7.38
CA PRO A 27 1.64 13.47 -8.02
C PRO A 27 0.88 12.50 -7.14
N ALA A 28 0.03 11.67 -7.73
CA ALA A 28 -0.73 10.66 -7.01
C ALA A 28 -0.92 9.43 -7.89
N ILE A 29 -0.94 8.25 -7.28
CA ILE A 29 -1.14 7.00 -7.98
C ILE A 29 -1.78 5.99 -7.03
N ASP A 30 -2.73 5.22 -7.56
CA ASP A 30 -3.38 4.15 -6.81
C ASP A 30 -2.86 2.80 -7.28
N CYS A 31 -2.89 1.81 -6.41
CA CYS A 31 -2.51 0.45 -6.78
C CYS A 31 -3.24 -0.59 -5.92
N GLU A 32 -3.18 -1.84 -6.34
CA GLU A 32 -3.64 -2.98 -5.58
C GLU A 32 -2.45 -3.87 -5.25
N LEU A 33 -2.42 -4.36 -4.02
CA LEU A 33 -1.35 -5.20 -3.50
C LEU A 33 -1.93 -6.52 -3.01
N VAL A 34 -1.24 -7.62 -3.29
CA VAL A 34 -1.59 -8.94 -2.74
C VAL A 34 -0.49 -9.35 -1.78
N HIS A 35 -0.88 -9.66 -0.55
CA HIS A 35 0.05 -10.12 0.48
C HIS A 35 -0.24 -11.56 0.85
N ARG A 36 0.81 -12.37 0.95
CA ARG A 36 0.76 -13.74 1.44
C ARG A 36 1.89 -13.96 2.43
N SER A 37 1.56 -14.55 3.57
CA SER A 37 2.57 -14.89 4.58
C SER A 37 2.09 -16.01 5.48
N MET A 38 3.01 -16.53 6.27
CA MET A 38 2.70 -17.43 7.38
C MET A 38 2.88 -16.64 8.66
N GLN A 39 1.88 -16.63 9.51
CA GLN A 39 1.91 -15.92 10.78
C GLN A 39 1.64 -16.89 11.92
N THR A 40 2.10 -16.56 13.11
CA THR A 40 1.79 -17.32 14.31
C THR A 40 0.63 -16.64 15.03
N GLU A 41 -0.42 -17.40 15.29
CA GLU A 41 -1.61 -16.92 15.98
C GLU A 41 -2.16 -18.03 16.86
N ALA A 42 -2.46 -17.72 18.10
CA ALA A 42 -3.01 -18.68 19.09
C ALA A 42 -2.17 -19.96 19.19
N GLY A 43 -0.84 -19.83 19.13
CA GLY A 43 0.08 -20.97 19.29
C GLY A 43 0.25 -21.82 18.03
N GLY A 44 -0.33 -21.45 16.92
CA GLY A 44 -0.22 -22.21 15.66
C GLY A 44 0.13 -21.32 14.49
N GLU A 45 0.59 -21.93 13.41
CA GLU A 45 0.86 -21.22 12.17
C GLU A 45 -0.42 -21.02 11.39
N ARG A 46 -0.58 -19.85 10.84
CA ARG A 46 -1.73 -19.48 10.03
C ARG A 46 -1.26 -18.91 8.69
N ARG A 47 -1.83 -19.42 7.60
CA ARG A 47 -1.65 -18.82 6.29
C ARG A 47 -2.49 -17.56 6.21
N VAL A 48 -1.85 -16.45 5.84
CA VAL A 48 -2.50 -15.16 5.65
C VAL A 48 -2.45 -14.79 4.18
N GLU A 49 -3.58 -14.38 3.64
CA GLU A 49 -3.67 -13.86 2.29
C GLU A 49 -4.69 -12.75 2.25
N CYS A 50 -4.32 -11.61 1.67
CA CYS A 50 -5.25 -10.49 1.55
C CYS A 50 -4.88 -9.61 0.37
N GLU A 51 -5.88 -8.90 -0.14
CA GLU A 51 -5.72 -7.86 -1.13
C GLU A 51 -6.00 -6.53 -0.45
N VAL A 52 -5.16 -5.54 -0.72
CA VAL A 52 -5.33 -4.23 -0.12
C VAL A 52 -5.16 -3.14 -1.17
N HIS A 53 -5.99 -2.11 -1.07
CA HIS A 53 -5.85 -0.92 -1.88
C HIS A 53 -4.80 0.00 -1.25
N ALA A 54 -3.96 0.58 -2.09
CA ALA A 54 -2.94 1.53 -1.63
C ALA A 54 -2.92 2.76 -2.52
N VAL A 55 -2.45 3.86 -1.95
CA VAL A 55 -2.28 5.11 -2.65
C VAL A 55 -0.96 5.74 -2.24
N ALA A 56 -0.31 6.40 -3.18
CA ALA A 56 0.92 7.14 -2.91
C ALA A 56 0.81 8.56 -3.44
N PHE A 57 1.42 9.50 -2.74
CA PHE A 57 1.47 10.91 -3.11
C PHE A 57 2.91 11.40 -3.12
N GLY A 58 3.20 12.36 -3.97
CA GLY A 58 4.51 12.98 -4.02
C GLY A 58 5.57 12.09 -4.66
N ASP A 59 6.78 12.09 -4.10
CA ASP A 59 7.90 11.34 -4.65
C ASP A 59 7.64 9.84 -4.65
N VAL A 60 6.94 9.33 -3.64
CA VAL A 60 6.58 7.90 -3.57
C VAL A 60 5.66 7.51 -4.72
N ALA A 61 4.79 8.42 -5.16
CA ALA A 61 3.95 8.17 -6.33
C ALA A 61 4.81 8.00 -7.59
N ARG A 62 5.85 8.80 -7.73
CA ARG A 62 6.78 8.66 -8.85
C ARG A 62 7.57 7.36 -8.78
N ASP A 63 8.00 6.97 -7.58
CA ASP A 63 8.68 5.69 -7.38
C ASP A 63 7.77 4.53 -7.80
N LEU A 64 6.53 4.54 -7.34
CA LEU A 64 5.57 3.50 -7.69
C LEU A 64 5.28 3.47 -9.20
N ALA A 65 5.20 4.63 -9.84
CA ALA A 65 4.95 4.71 -11.28
C ALA A 65 6.04 4.01 -12.10
N GLY A 66 7.25 3.88 -11.56
CA GLY A 66 8.36 3.18 -12.20
C GLY A 66 8.42 1.69 -11.94
N ILE A 67 7.48 1.12 -11.18
CA ILE A 67 7.48 -0.30 -10.85
C ILE A 67 6.45 -1.02 -11.70
N ALA A 68 6.86 -2.10 -12.36
CA ALA A 68 5.98 -2.89 -13.22
C ALA A 68 5.00 -3.72 -12.40
N GLU A 69 3.79 -3.89 -12.93
CA GLU A 69 2.83 -4.84 -12.37
C GLU A 69 3.46 -6.25 -12.35
N GLY A 70 3.14 -7.00 -11.30
CA GLY A 70 3.73 -8.32 -11.06
C GLY A 70 4.99 -8.31 -10.22
N THR A 71 5.51 -7.15 -9.87
CA THR A 71 6.75 -7.03 -9.11
C THR A 71 6.53 -7.24 -7.62
N ALA A 72 7.43 -7.98 -6.98
CA ALA A 72 7.46 -8.10 -5.53
C ALA A 72 8.04 -6.82 -4.93
N VAL A 73 7.36 -6.27 -3.93
CA VAL A 73 7.70 -4.99 -3.32
C VAL A 73 7.67 -5.06 -1.80
N HIS A 74 8.40 -4.17 -1.17
CA HIS A 74 8.30 -3.88 0.25
C HIS A 74 7.71 -2.49 0.41
N CYS A 75 6.65 -2.38 1.20
CA CYS A 75 5.92 -1.13 1.40
C CYS A 75 5.86 -0.76 2.86
N GLU A 76 5.92 0.53 3.15
CA GLU A 76 5.69 1.08 4.48
C GLU A 76 4.80 2.30 4.38
N GLY A 77 4.07 2.58 5.44
CA GLY A 77 3.21 3.74 5.47
C GLY A 77 2.22 3.72 6.62
N PHE A 78 1.06 4.30 6.40
CA PHE A 78 0.01 4.32 7.40
C PHE A 78 -1.34 3.94 6.80
N ILE A 79 -2.31 3.68 7.66
CA ILE A 79 -3.65 3.23 7.28
C ILE A 79 -4.62 4.41 7.44
N ALA A 80 -5.45 4.63 6.43
CA ALA A 80 -6.47 5.67 6.48
C ALA A 80 -7.75 5.16 5.84
N ARG A 81 -8.84 5.90 6.00
CA ARG A 81 -10.09 5.57 5.35
C ARG A 81 -9.94 5.81 3.85
N ARG A 82 -10.41 4.84 3.04
CA ARG A 82 -10.32 4.94 1.59
C ARG A 82 -11.24 6.03 1.03
N TYR A 83 -12.44 6.16 1.59
CA TYR A 83 -13.44 7.13 1.18
C TYR A 83 -13.78 8.04 2.35
N ARG A 84 -14.46 9.13 2.07
CA ARG A 84 -14.85 10.07 3.13
C ARG A 84 -15.76 9.42 4.18
N THR A 85 -16.53 8.43 3.77
CA THR A 85 -17.46 7.71 4.65
C THR A 85 -17.26 6.22 4.50
N GLY A 86 -17.78 5.45 5.45
CA GLY A 86 -17.68 3.99 5.43
C GLY A 86 -16.49 3.47 6.20
N THR A 87 -16.26 2.19 6.10
CA THR A 87 -15.25 1.47 6.87
C THR A 87 -14.09 0.93 6.03
N SER A 88 -14.15 1.07 4.69
CA SER A 88 -13.07 0.63 3.82
C SER A 88 -11.80 1.43 4.11
N ILE A 89 -10.68 0.71 4.20
CA ILE A 89 -9.38 1.33 4.44
C ILE A 89 -8.52 1.28 3.18
N ALA A 90 -7.52 2.16 3.15
CA ALA A 90 -6.45 2.16 2.17
C ALA A 90 -5.13 2.31 2.88
N LEU A 91 -4.09 1.73 2.31
CA LEU A 91 -2.73 1.95 2.77
C LEU A 91 -2.19 3.19 2.07
N HIS A 92 -1.70 4.15 2.85
CA HIS A 92 -0.99 5.30 2.31
C HIS A 92 0.50 4.98 2.34
N LEU A 93 1.10 4.84 1.17
CA LEU A 93 2.50 4.45 1.05
C LEU A 93 3.39 5.65 1.29
N THR A 94 4.30 5.56 2.24
CA THR A 94 5.33 6.56 2.48
C THR A 94 6.68 6.09 1.97
N ARG A 95 6.81 4.79 1.69
CA ARG A 95 7.99 4.18 1.12
C ARG A 95 7.59 2.94 0.35
N ILE A 96 8.18 2.74 -0.82
CA ILE A 96 8.06 1.52 -1.61
C ILE A 96 9.37 1.24 -2.30
N GLU A 97 9.76 -0.03 -2.30
CA GLU A 97 10.96 -0.47 -3.01
C GLU A 97 10.76 -1.89 -3.52
N GLN A 98 11.46 -2.21 -4.60
CA GLN A 98 11.43 -3.57 -5.16
C GLN A 98 12.23 -4.50 -4.24
N ASN A 99 11.69 -5.67 -4.01
CA ASN A 99 12.37 -6.73 -3.29
C ASN A 99 13.33 -7.49 -4.20
#